data_d4fca9c0a6b3328a913d29ee7ec06090
#
_entry.id   d4fca9c0a6b3328a913d29ee7ec06090
#
_cell.length_a   1.000
_cell.length_b   1.000
_cell.length_c   1.000
_cell.angle_alpha   90.00
_cell.angle_beta   90.00
_cell.angle_gamma   90.00
#
_symmetry.space_group_name_H-M   'P 1'
#
loop_
_entity.id
_entity.type
_entity.pdbx_description
1 polymer ?
#
loop_
_entity_poly.entity_id
_entity_poly.type
_entity_poly.pdbx_seq_one_letter_code
_entity_poly.pdbx_strand_id
1 'polypeptide(L)'
;MSEDRLITLAIHTYEKAVMLKTLLENEGVPVVLHNVNLTQPVVSSGVRVRIKEKDLHLSLRIVENTDIFTNNDKIPLLRQKVIVPIDFSDYSYNAAKIAFHIAQLNNASIIFLHAFIDPFFNENLQLSSNPTYELELGEARKKLEKEISSEMLKFTNQIKQDIKLGEIPPIKFTTDIREGVPEDVIIEYAKQSMPMLIVMGTRGAGKKEKELIGSVTAEVLDSCRVPVFSVPELSLIKSINDIKNILFFSNLDQGDIIALDSLHRLFPNCCLHITLVQIADKKRHTPNNAINALTSYCINNFANHSFSSETLKPKNILDEFKNIEKSQKYNLIVVPNKKKNIFSRLFNPSLAHRMLFNADVPMMVIPV
;
A
#
# COMPACT_ATOMS: atom_id res chain seq x y z
N MET A 1 38.16 -24.07 -4.23
CA MET A 1 37.10 -23.71 -5.23
C MET A 1 35.69 -23.86 -4.62
N SER A 2 35.41 -23.36 -3.40
CA SER A 2 34.08 -23.41 -2.76
C SER A 2 33.60 -22.04 -2.23
N GLU A 3 34.35 -20.98 -2.44
CA GLU A 3 34.07 -19.67 -1.78
C GLU A 3 32.86 -18.91 -2.33
N ASP A 4 32.31 -19.29 -3.47
CA ASP A 4 31.17 -18.60 -4.11
C ASP A 4 29.82 -19.34 -4.00
N ARG A 5 29.79 -20.45 -3.24
CA ARG A 5 28.56 -21.23 -3.06
C ARG A 5 27.54 -20.43 -2.25
N LEU A 6 26.32 -20.26 -2.80
CA LEU A 6 25.21 -19.64 -2.10
C LEU A 6 24.51 -20.67 -1.19
N ILE A 7 24.46 -20.40 0.08
CA ILE A 7 23.74 -21.18 1.09
C ILE A 7 22.50 -20.44 1.60
N THR A 8 21.52 -21.17 2.09
CA THR A 8 20.34 -20.56 2.70
C THR A 8 20.60 -20.32 4.18
N LEU A 9 20.62 -19.06 4.57
CA LEU A 9 20.79 -18.65 5.97
C LEU A 9 19.47 -18.80 6.75
N ALA A 10 18.36 -18.37 6.14
CA ALA A 10 17.04 -18.37 6.76
C ALA A 10 15.93 -18.45 5.71
N ILE A 11 14.75 -18.86 6.15
CA ILE A 11 13.50 -18.79 5.37
C ILE A 11 12.52 -18.00 6.21
N HIS A 12 12.07 -16.86 5.68
CA HIS A 12 11.19 -15.93 6.37
C HIS A 12 10.09 -15.41 5.45
N THR A 13 9.11 -14.73 6.04
CA THR A 13 8.20 -13.88 5.25
C THR A 13 9.02 -12.83 4.49
N TYR A 14 8.48 -12.34 3.39
CA TYR A 14 9.18 -11.38 2.53
C TYR A 14 9.74 -10.19 3.30
N GLU A 15 8.96 -9.61 4.23
CA GLU A 15 9.41 -8.46 5.00
C GLU A 15 10.56 -8.79 5.96
N LYS A 16 10.45 -9.90 6.68
CA LYS A 16 11.56 -10.35 7.55
C LYS A 16 12.80 -10.67 6.71
N ALA A 17 12.60 -11.24 5.51
CA ALA A 17 13.70 -11.50 4.58
C ALA A 17 14.34 -10.21 4.05
N VAL A 18 13.55 -9.19 3.72
CA VAL A 18 14.06 -7.87 3.30
C VAL A 18 14.76 -7.16 4.46
N MET A 19 14.23 -7.22 5.66
CA MET A 19 14.89 -6.64 6.86
C MET A 19 16.23 -7.32 7.12
N LEU A 20 16.25 -8.65 7.11
CA LEU A 20 17.48 -9.41 7.29
C LEU A 20 18.49 -9.10 6.18
N LYS A 21 18.05 -8.97 4.94
CA LYS A 21 18.89 -8.54 3.83
C LYS A 21 19.50 -7.17 4.10
N THR A 22 18.69 -6.16 4.44
CA THR A 22 19.18 -4.79 4.71
C THR A 22 20.21 -4.78 5.84
N LEU A 23 19.97 -5.56 6.88
CA LEU A 23 20.85 -5.68 8.04
C LEU A 23 22.20 -6.29 7.65
N LEU A 24 22.18 -7.37 6.91
CA LEU A 24 23.38 -8.07 6.46
C LEU A 24 24.17 -7.24 5.43
N GLU A 25 23.47 -6.56 4.50
CA GLU A 25 24.11 -5.68 3.51
C GLU A 25 24.75 -4.43 4.15
N ASN A 26 24.18 -3.89 5.20
CA ASN A 26 24.78 -2.79 5.98
C ASN A 26 26.10 -3.21 6.66
N GLU A 27 26.20 -4.48 7.01
CA GLU A 27 27.44 -5.07 7.58
C GLU A 27 28.38 -5.65 6.52
N GLY A 28 28.11 -5.37 5.24
CA GLY A 28 28.95 -5.76 4.11
C GLY A 28 28.76 -7.19 3.61
N VAL A 29 27.70 -7.88 4.02
CA VAL A 29 27.38 -9.25 3.54
C VAL A 29 26.39 -9.17 2.38
N PRO A 30 26.76 -9.53 1.14
CA PRO A 30 25.86 -9.57 0.00
C PRO A 30 24.77 -10.63 0.17
N VAL A 31 23.51 -10.24 -0.04
CA VAL A 31 22.34 -11.12 0.17
C VAL A 31 21.52 -11.28 -1.10
N VAL A 32 21.16 -12.50 -1.43
CA VAL A 32 20.24 -12.84 -2.50
C VAL A 32 18.94 -13.39 -1.92
N LEU A 33 17.81 -12.71 -2.21
CA LEU A 33 16.50 -13.23 -1.87
C LEU A 33 16.01 -14.16 -2.98
N HIS A 34 15.64 -15.39 -2.61
CA HIS A 34 15.11 -16.39 -3.52
C HIS A 34 13.73 -16.85 -3.08
N ASN A 35 12.73 -16.63 -3.93
CA ASN A 35 11.37 -17.09 -3.65
C ASN A 35 11.27 -18.60 -3.86
N VAL A 36 10.62 -19.31 -2.95
CA VAL A 36 10.33 -20.74 -3.10
C VAL A 36 9.13 -20.91 -4.01
N ASN A 37 9.28 -21.65 -5.12
CA ASN A 37 8.19 -21.87 -6.06
C ASN A 37 7.10 -22.78 -5.47
N LEU A 38 5.83 -22.36 -5.62
CA LEU A 38 4.61 -23.07 -5.19
C LEU A 38 4.20 -24.23 -6.13
N THR A 39 5.13 -24.95 -6.73
CA THR A 39 4.80 -26.09 -7.61
C THR A 39 4.53 -27.40 -6.86
N GLN A 40 4.68 -27.40 -5.55
CA GLN A 40 4.27 -28.52 -4.69
C GLN A 40 3.37 -28.04 -3.55
N PRO A 41 2.45 -28.88 -3.03
CA PRO A 41 1.48 -28.41 -2.05
C PRO A 41 2.16 -27.93 -0.77
N VAL A 42 2.16 -26.67 -0.60
CA VAL A 42 2.01 -25.86 0.62
C VAL A 42 2.75 -26.32 1.90
N VAL A 43 4.02 -26.66 1.86
CA VAL A 43 4.74 -26.94 3.12
C VAL A 43 5.86 -25.95 3.45
N SER A 44 6.22 -25.06 2.55
CA SER A 44 7.25 -24.04 2.86
C SER A 44 7.15 -22.79 1.98
N SER A 45 6.10 -21.99 2.21
CA SER A 45 6.01 -20.67 1.60
C SER A 45 6.84 -19.66 2.39
N GLY A 46 8.02 -19.35 1.90
CA GLY A 46 8.90 -18.35 2.47
C GLY A 46 9.91 -17.84 1.47
N VAL A 47 10.48 -16.68 1.74
CA VAL A 47 11.61 -16.15 1.01
C VAL A 47 12.89 -16.70 1.63
N ARG A 48 13.71 -17.38 0.84
CA ARG A 48 15.03 -17.81 1.26
C ARG A 48 16.00 -16.66 1.21
N VAL A 49 16.59 -16.34 2.34
CA VAL A 49 17.71 -15.42 2.45
C VAL A 49 18.98 -16.21 2.20
N ARG A 50 19.65 -15.95 1.09
CA ARG A 50 20.86 -16.66 0.69
C ARG A 50 22.06 -15.76 0.75
N ILE A 51 23.15 -16.29 1.28
CA ILE A 51 24.44 -15.61 1.42
C ILE A 51 25.54 -16.52 0.83
N LYS A 52 26.73 -15.96 0.63
CA LYS A 52 27.89 -16.79 0.31
C LYS A 52 28.33 -17.57 1.55
N GLU A 53 28.76 -18.80 1.35
CA GLU A 53 29.18 -19.71 2.42
C GLU A 53 30.29 -19.12 3.30
N LYS A 54 31.22 -18.36 2.73
CA LYS A 54 32.27 -17.66 3.45
C LYS A 54 31.77 -16.63 4.47
N ASP A 55 30.60 -16.05 4.23
CA ASP A 55 29.99 -15.00 5.07
C ASP A 55 29.09 -15.59 6.18
N LEU A 56 29.00 -16.93 6.28
CA LEU A 56 28.10 -17.61 7.23
C LEU A 56 28.37 -17.22 8.68
N HIS A 57 29.64 -17.25 9.12
CA HIS A 57 30.00 -16.93 10.51
C HIS A 57 29.64 -15.49 10.90
N LEU A 58 29.89 -14.55 10.00
CA LEU A 58 29.54 -13.14 10.21
C LEU A 58 28.02 -12.98 10.26
N SER A 59 27.32 -13.62 9.32
CA SER A 59 25.85 -13.56 9.22
C SER A 59 25.15 -14.14 10.45
N LEU A 60 25.61 -15.27 10.97
CA LEU A 60 25.08 -15.88 12.19
C LEU A 60 25.28 -14.96 13.41
N ARG A 61 26.44 -14.35 13.53
CA ARG A 61 26.75 -13.41 14.62
C ARG A 61 25.87 -12.15 14.56
N ILE A 62 25.56 -11.67 13.35
CA ILE A 62 24.65 -10.53 13.15
C ILE A 62 23.22 -10.94 13.56
N VAL A 63 22.77 -12.12 13.13
CA VAL A 63 21.44 -12.66 13.47
C VAL A 63 21.29 -12.90 14.97
N GLU A 64 22.28 -13.49 15.62
CA GLU A 64 22.27 -13.76 17.07
C GLU A 64 22.29 -12.51 17.94
N ASN A 65 22.99 -11.46 17.49
CA ASN A 65 23.05 -10.17 18.21
C ASN A 65 21.85 -9.25 17.93
N THR A 66 20.96 -9.64 17.04
CA THR A 66 19.81 -8.83 16.68
C THR A 66 18.53 -9.49 17.22
N ASP A 67 17.88 -8.85 18.19
CA ASP A 67 16.59 -9.27 18.77
C ASP A 67 15.40 -9.28 17.77
N ILE A 68 15.69 -9.23 16.49
CA ILE A 68 14.71 -9.18 15.38
C ILE A 68 13.83 -10.44 15.36
N PHE A 69 14.31 -11.58 15.87
CA PHE A 69 13.64 -12.86 15.76
C PHE A 69 13.05 -13.38 17.09
N THR A 70 13.44 -12.79 18.22
CA THR A 70 13.08 -13.32 19.56
C THR A 70 11.83 -12.69 20.17
N ASN A 71 11.34 -11.56 19.63
CA ASN A 71 10.13 -10.92 20.11
C ASN A 71 9.18 -10.66 18.95
N ASN A 72 8.04 -11.35 18.93
CA ASN A 72 6.92 -11.08 18.02
C ASN A 72 6.35 -9.66 18.16
N ASP A 73 6.79 -8.87 19.19
CA ASP A 73 6.20 -7.59 19.55
C ASP A 73 7.11 -6.38 19.34
N LYS A 74 8.37 -6.58 18.89
CA LYS A 74 9.28 -5.45 18.63
C LYS A 74 9.88 -5.51 17.23
N ILE A 75 9.04 -5.27 16.22
CA ILE A 75 9.50 -4.78 14.93
C ILE A 75 10.15 -3.41 15.22
N PRO A 76 11.41 -3.15 14.78
CA PRO A 76 12.04 -1.86 15.02
C PRO A 76 11.14 -0.73 14.56
N LEU A 77 11.10 0.35 15.34
CA LEU A 77 10.34 1.59 15.20
C LEU A 77 10.33 2.26 13.80
N LEU A 78 10.94 1.67 12.79
CA LEU A 78 11.17 2.25 11.46
C LEU A 78 9.93 2.36 10.56
N ARG A 79 8.81 1.68 10.89
CA ARG A 79 7.60 1.70 10.03
C ARG A 79 6.33 2.19 10.72
N GLN A 80 6.42 2.90 11.82
CA GLN A 80 5.24 3.45 12.50
C GLN A 80 4.78 4.76 11.87
N LYS A 81 4.75 4.84 10.53
CA LYS A 81 4.29 6.03 9.83
C LYS A 81 3.25 5.67 8.78
N VAL A 82 2.16 6.41 8.77
CA VAL A 82 1.16 6.42 7.70
C VAL A 82 1.31 7.73 6.95
N ILE A 83 1.49 7.68 5.64
CA ILE A 83 1.50 8.86 4.79
C ILE A 83 0.09 9.10 4.28
N VAL A 84 -0.37 10.33 4.38
CA VAL A 84 -1.64 10.78 3.83
C VAL A 84 -1.35 11.92 2.86
N PRO A 85 -1.28 11.64 1.55
CA PRO A 85 -1.23 12.69 0.53
C PRO A 85 -2.52 13.50 0.58
N ILE A 86 -2.40 14.83 0.60
CA ILE A 86 -3.54 15.74 0.69
C ILE A 86 -3.47 16.81 -0.39
N ASP A 87 -4.63 17.14 -0.93
CA ASP A 87 -4.86 18.23 -1.88
C ASP A 87 -5.95 19.21 -1.35
N PHE A 88 -6.22 19.14 -0.05
CA PHE A 88 -7.21 19.94 0.67
C PHE A 88 -8.66 19.69 0.24
N SER A 89 -8.94 18.66 -0.56
CA SER A 89 -10.29 18.25 -0.94
C SER A 89 -10.97 17.43 0.17
N ASP A 90 -12.30 17.29 0.07
CA ASP A 90 -13.08 16.43 0.96
C ASP A 90 -12.64 14.95 0.86
N TYR A 91 -12.15 14.52 -0.30
CA TYR A 91 -11.59 13.17 -0.50
C TYR A 91 -10.34 12.93 0.36
N SER A 92 -9.41 13.89 0.34
CA SER A 92 -8.20 13.78 1.16
C SER A 92 -8.52 13.92 2.65
N TYR A 93 -9.54 14.71 3.01
CA TYR A 93 -10.00 14.81 4.38
C TYR A 93 -10.63 13.51 4.89
N ASN A 94 -11.49 12.86 4.10
CA ASN A 94 -12.06 11.56 4.43
C ASN A 94 -10.98 10.48 4.54
N ALA A 95 -10.01 10.49 3.65
CA ALA A 95 -8.85 9.59 3.72
C ALA A 95 -8.05 9.81 5.02
N ALA A 96 -7.85 11.08 5.42
CA ALA A 96 -7.19 11.41 6.68
C ALA A 96 -7.93 10.81 7.88
N LYS A 97 -9.25 10.94 7.99
CA LYS A 97 -10.04 10.35 9.10
C LYS A 97 -9.81 8.83 9.21
N ILE A 98 -9.86 8.10 8.10
CA ILE A 98 -9.59 6.66 8.08
C ILE A 98 -8.15 6.35 8.49
N ALA A 99 -7.18 7.15 8.04
CA ALA A 99 -5.78 6.99 8.40
C ALA A 99 -5.54 7.09 9.90
N PHE A 100 -6.27 7.95 10.63
CA PHE A 100 -6.19 8.05 12.09
C PHE A 100 -6.60 6.75 12.79
N HIS A 101 -7.65 6.11 12.34
CA HIS A 101 -8.09 4.82 12.89
C HIS A 101 -7.09 3.70 12.60
N ILE A 102 -6.53 3.65 11.38
CA ILE A 102 -5.50 2.66 11.03
C ILE A 102 -4.22 2.92 11.84
N ALA A 103 -3.82 4.19 11.99
CA ALA A 103 -2.65 4.57 12.77
C ALA A 103 -2.80 4.20 14.24
N GLN A 104 -4.00 4.33 14.81
CA GLN A 104 -4.29 3.92 16.18
C GLN A 104 -4.07 2.42 16.40
N LEU A 105 -4.59 1.59 15.49
CA LEU A 105 -4.43 0.13 15.58
C LEU A 105 -2.96 -0.31 15.55
N ASN A 106 -2.12 0.46 14.87
CA ASN A 106 -0.73 0.11 14.61
C ASN A 106 0.26 0.93 15.46
N ASN A 107 -0.20 1.75 16.42
CA ASN A 107 0.63 2.68 17.17
C ASN A 107 1.53 3.55 16.26
N ALA A 108 0.99 3.94 15.10
CA ALA A 108 1.70 4.70 14.09
C ALA A 108 1.45 6.20 14.21
N SER A 109 2.34 7.02 13.67
CA SER A 109 2.15 8.46 13.47
C SER A 109 1.73 8.76 12.04
N ILE A 110 1.13 9.93 11.81
CA ILE A 110 0.68 10.36 10.49
C ILE A 110 1.59 11.45 9.94
N ILE A 111 1.83 11.40 8.63
CA ILE A 111 2.46 12.49 7.87
C ILE A 111 1.46 12.95 6.82
N PHE A 112 0.99 14.18 6.91
CA PHE A 112 0.26 14.83 5.84
C PHE A 112 1.26 15.38 4.82
N LEU A 113 1.23 14.85 3.61
CA LEU A 113 2.12 15.22 2.53
C LEU A 113 1.33 16.01 1.48
N HIS A 114 1.69 17.26 1.26
CA HIS A 114 1.15 18.06 0.16
C HIS A 114 2.23 18.26 -0.90
N ALA A 115 1.90 17.94 -2.15
CA ALA A 115 2.76 18.20 -3.29
C ALA A 115 2.14 19.28 -4.17
N PHE A 116 2.96 20.22 -4.62
CA PHE A 116 2.54 21.28 -5.53
C PHE A 116 3.54 21.47 -6.67
N ILE A 117 3.03 21.88 -7.83
CA ILE A 117 3.85 22.23 -8.96
C ILE A 117 4.02 23.76 -8.95
N ASP A 118 5.26 24.23 -8.97
CA ASP A 118 5.54 25.66 -9.19
C ASP A 118 5.21 26.01 -10.65
N PRO A 119 4.14 26.78 -10.91
CA PRO A 119 3.76 27.12 -12.28
C PRO A 119 4.79 28.02 -12.97
N PHE A 120 5.68 28.64 -12.21
CA PHE A 120 6.68 29.57 -12.72
C PHE A 120 8.03 28.90 -13.04
N PHE A 121 8.17 27.60 -12.77
CA PHE A 121 9.42 26.84 -12.97
C PHE A 121 9.90 26.87 -14.44
N ASN A 122 8.98 26.76 -15.39
CA ASN A 122 9.31 26.73 -16.83
C ASN A 122 9.62 28.14 -17.42
N GLU A 123 9.18 29.22 -16.80
CA GLU A 123 9.42 30.56 -17.26
C GLU A 123 10.86 31.03 -16.97
N ASN A 124 11.52 30.44 -15.98
CA ASN A 124 12.93 30.71 -15.68
C ASN A 124 13.91 30.16 -16.72
N LEU A 125 13.47 29.33 -17.67
CA LEU A 125 14.32 28.78 -18.74
C LEU A 125 14.45 29.68 -19.95
N GLN A 126 13.69 30.77 -20.07
CA GLN A 126 13.79 31.77 -21.12
C GLN A 126 14.24 33.11 -20.55
N LEU A 127 15.54 33.25 -20.32
CA LEU A 127 16.39 34.42 -20.47
C LEU A 127 15.68 35.78 -20.69
N SER A 128 14.87 36.24 -19.77
CA SER A 128 14.62 37.65 -19.67
C SER A 128 15.54 38.23 -18.59
N SER A 129 16.61 38.88 -18.99
CA SER A 129 17.49 39.67 -18.13
C SER A 129 16.81 40.95 -17.60
N ASN A 130 15.50 40.85 -17.32
CA ASN A 130 14.73 41.98 -16.80
C ASN A 130 14.55 41.81 -15.28
N PRO A 131 15.24 42.61 -14.45
CA PRO A 131 15.16 42.51 -12.99
C PRO A 131 13.74 42.67 -12.41
N THR A 132 12.88 43.40 -13.11
CA THR A 132 11.47 43.58 -12.69
C THR A 132 10.68 42.28 -12.79
N TYR A 133 10.93 41.50 -13.83
CA TYR A 133 10.26 40.22 -14.03
C TYR A 133 10.68 39.17 -12.96
N GLU A 134 11.95 39.13 -12.58
CA GLU A 134 12.42 38.26 -11.48
C GLU A 134 11.81 38.64 -10.13
N LEU A 135 11.59 39.93 -9.87
CA LEU A 135 10.92 40.39 -8.65
C LEU A 135 9.45 39.99 -8.63
N GLU A 136 8.73 40.17 -9.74
CA GLU A 136 7.32 39.75 -9.86
C GLU A 136 7.13 38.25 -9.70
N LEU A 137 7.98 37.41 -10.29
CA LEU A 137 8.01 35.96 -10.11
C LEU A 137 8.28 35.60 -8.65
N GLY A 138 9.23 36.22 -7.99
CA GLY A 138 9.56 36.00 -6.60
C GLY A 138 8.40 36.35 -5.66
N GLU A 139 7.63 37.40 -5.96
CA GLU A 139 6.43 37.77 -5.20
C GLU A 139 5.30 36.79 -5.42
N ALA A 140 5.07 36.34 -6.66
CA ALA A 140 4.05 35.36 -7.01
C ALA A 140 4.33 34.00 -6.34
N ARG A 141 5.59 33.56 -6.31
CA ARG A 141 6.02 32.34 -5.63
C ARG A 141 5.78 32.43 -4.11
N LYS A 142 6.19 33.53 -3.48
CA LYS A 142 5.92 33.78 -2.05
C LYS A 142 4.42 33.80 -1.73
N LYS A 143 3.60 34.32 -2.64
CA LYS A 143 2.15 34.32 -2.51
C LYS A 143 1.61 32.89 -2.53
N LEU A 144 2.03 32.07 -3.49
CA LEU A 144 1.66 30.64 -3.60
C LEU A 144 2.04 29.88 -2.33
N GLU A 145 3.26 30.02 -1.84
CA GLU A 145 3.72 29.38 -0.60
C GLU A 145 2.87 29.77 0.63
N LYS A 146 2.48 31.05 0.70
CA LYS A 146 1.58 31.52 1.78
C LYS A 146 0.17 30.95 1.65
N GLU A 147 -0.36 30.82 0.45
CA GLU A 147 -1.66 30.21 0.20
C GLU A 147 -1.65 28.75 0.60
N ILE A 148 -0.68 27.96 0.18
CA ILE A 148 -0.50 26.56 0.55
C ILE A 148 -0.38 26.42 2.07
N SER A 149 0.44 27.25 2.69
CA SER A 149 0.63 27.22 4.15
C SER A 149 -0.68 27.55 4.89
N SER A 150 -1.47 28.47 4.38
CA SER A 150 -2.79 28.82 4.92
C SER A 150 -3.78 27.67 4.81
N GLU A 151 -3.85 27.00 3.64
CA GLU A 151 -4.72 25.82 3.45
C GLU A 151 -4.28 24.65 4.33
N MET A 152 -2.97 24.41 4.48
CA MET A 152 -2.44 23.39 5.39
C MET A 152 -2.83 23.69 6.85
N LEU A 153 -2.79 24.96 7.26
CA LEU A 153 -3.19 25.36 8.60
C LEU A 153 -4.69 25.15 8.82
N LYS A 154 -5.54 25.49 7.86
CA LYS A 154 -7.00 25.26 7.92
C LYS A 154 -7.27 23.77 8.05
N PHE A 155 -6.66 22.95 7.19
CA PHE A 155 -6.81 21.49 7.20
C PHE A 155 -6.40 20.89 8.56
N THR A 156 -5.23 21.25 9.06
CA THR A 156 -4.74 20.74 10.35
C THR A 156 -5.56 21.21 11.54
N ASN A 157 -6.14 22.43 11.48
CA ASN A 157 -7.04 22.92 12.52
C ASN A 157 -8.35 22.15 12.53
N GLN A 158 -8.90 21.79 11.36
CA GLN A 158 -10.08 20.94 11.26
C GLN A 158 -9.81 19.56 11.87
N ILE A 159 -8.68 18.93 11.54
CA ILE A 159 -8.26 17.66 12.15
C ILE A 159 -8.14 17.76 13.67
N LYS A 160 -7.54 18.84 14.20
CA LYS A 160 -7.44 19.07 15.65
C LYS A 160 -8.81 19.23 16.29
N GLN A 161 -9.76 19.83 15.59
CA GLN A 161 -11.14 19.96 16.05
C GLN A 161 -11.83 18.60 16.13
N ASP A 162 -11.69 17.74 15.12
CA ASP A 162 -12.24 16.39 15.10
C ASP A 162 -11.66 15.52 16.23
N ILE A 163 -10.36 15.66 16.51
CA ILE A 163 -9.74 15.01 17.68
C ILE A 163 -10.40 15.47 18.99
N LYS A 164 -10.63 16.79 19.15
CA LYS A 164 -11.27 17.35 20.35
C LYS A 164 -12.71 16.88 20.51
N LEU A 165 -13.44 16.71 19.40
CA LEU A 165 -14.82 16.22 19.38
C LEU A 165 -14.88 14.69 19.57
N GLY A 166 -13.76 13.97 19.53
CA GLY A 166 -13.70 12.52 19.65
C GLY A 166 -14.15 11.80 18.37
N GLU A 167 -14.25 12.50 17.24
CA GLU A 167 -14.60 11.89 15.96
C GLU A 167 -13.46 11.02 15.40
N ILE A 168 -12.22 11.37 15.70
CA ILE A 168 -11.02 10.62 15.34
C ILE A 168 -10.07 10.48 16.54
N PRO A 169 -9.27 9.40 16.60
CA PRO A 169 -8.38 9.17 17.73
C PRO A 169 -7.25 10.20 17.82
N PRO A 170 -6.70 10.50 19.02
CA PRO A 170 -5.66 11.49 19.24
C PRO A 170 -4.27 10.95 18.86
N ILE A 171 -4.01 10.81 17.57
CA ILE A 171 -2.73 10.34 17.03
C ILE A 171 -1.82 11.51 16.68
N LYS A 172 -0.53 11.35 16.94
CA LYS A 172 0.52 12.28 16.53
C LYS A 172 0.56 12.43 15.01
N PHE A 173 0.59 13.66 14.50
CA PHE A 173 0.79 13.92 13.09
C PHE A 173 1.77 15.06 12.85
N THR A 174 2.39 15.06 11.67
CA THR A 174 3.23 16.11 11.13
C THR A 174 2.80 16.46 9.72
N THR A 175 3.25 17.59 9.21
CA THR A 175 2.96 18.05 7.85
C THR A 175 4.28 18.19 7.09
N ASP A 176 4.27 17.86 5.81
CA ASP A 176 5.37 18.08 4.88
C ASP A 176 4.81 18.64 3.56
N ILE A 177 5.45 19.68 3.02
CA ILE A 177 5.08 20.31 1.76
C ILE A 177 6.26 20.18 0.82
N ARG A 178 6.01 19.65 -0.38
CA ARG A 178 7.05 19.37 -1.38
C ARG A 178 6.68 19.95 -2.73
N GLU A 179 7.66 20.54 -3.39
CA GLU A 179 7.55 20.96 -4.78
C GLU A 179 7.80 19.77 -5.70
N GLY A 180 6.98 19.60 -6.73
CA GLY A 180 7.10 18.56 -7.75
C GLY A 180 5.77 18.00 -8.21
N VAL A 181 5.83 17.11 -9.20
CA VAL A 181 4.67 16.37 -9.69
C VAL A 181 4.12 15.47 -8.57
N PRO A 182 2.84 15.59 -8.21
CA PRO A 182 2.31 14.94 -7.01
C PRO A 182 2.57 13.44 -6.91
N GLU A 183 2.35 12.69 -7.98
CA GLU A 183 2.61 11.24 -8.01
C GLU A 183 4.08 10.90 -7.78
N ASP A 184 4.99 11.63 -8.40
CA ASP A 184 6.44 11.41 -8.26
C ASP A 184 6.90 11.73 -6.83
N VAL A 185 6.41 12.86 -6.28
CA VAL A 185 6.70 13.27 -4.89
C VAL A 185 6.23 12.20 -3.90
N ILE A 186 5.01 11.69 -4.06
CA ILE A 186 4.44 10.68 -3.16
C ILE A 186 5.24 9.38 -3.23
N ILE A 187 5.55 8.90 -4.44
CA ILE A 187 6.29 7.66 -4.66
C ILE A 187 7.72 7.76 -4.10
N GLU A 188 8.42 8.86 -4.39
CA GLU A 188 9.79 9.05 -3.90
C GLU A 188 9.84 9.23 -2.38
N TYR A 189 8.88 9.99 -1.82
CA TYR A 189 8.76 10.16 -0.37
C TYR A 189 8.49 8.83 0.34
N ALA A 190 7.61 8.00 -0.23
CA ALA A 190 7.33 6.66 0.28
C ALA A 190 8.56 5.74 0.21
N LYS A 191 9.34 5.84 -0.86
CA LYS A 191 10.58 5.08 -1.04
C LYS A 191 11.65 5.47 0.00
N GLN A 192 11.78 6.75 0.31
CA GLN A 192 12.74 7.25 1.29
C GLN A 192 12.32 6.97 2.74
N SER A 193 11.04 7.19 3.05
CA SER A 193 10.54 7.10 4.44
C SER A 193 10.06 5.69 4.83
N MET A 194 9.86 4.78 3.85
CA MET A 194 9.41 3.40 4.03
C MET A 194 8.21 3.29 4.98
N PRO A 195 7.09 3.99 4.73
CA PRO A 195 5.92 3.96 5.60
C PRO A 195 5.27 2.57 5.59
N MET A 196 4.48 2.29 6.61
CA MET A 196 3.69 1.05 6.65
C MET A 196 2.54 1.07 5.65
N LEU A 197 2.00 2.27 5.34
CA LEU A 197 0.81 2.45 4.51
C LEU A 197 0.76 3.87 3.96
N ILE A 198 0.25 4.01 2.73
CA ILE A 198 -0.25 5.28 2.21
C ILE A 198 -1.77 5.21 2.22
N VAL A 199 -2.45 6.24 2.74
CA VAL A 199 -3.91 6.39 2.69
C VAL A 199 -4.25 7.65 1.90
N MET A 200 -5.01 7.52 0.83
CA MET A 200 -5.32 8.66 -0.05
C MET A 200 -6.75 8.60 -0.60
N GLY A 201 -7.29 9.74 -0.99
CA GLY A 201 -8.58 9.79 -1.67
C GLY A 201 -8.49 9.17 -3.08
N THR A 202 -9.59 8.60 -3.58
CA THR A 202 -9.64 8.09 -4.96
C THR A 202 -9.59 9.20 -5.99
N ARG A 203 -10.00 10.42 -5.63
CA ARG A 203 -9.99 11.62 -6.48
C ARG A 203 -9.39 12.80 -5.73
N GLY A 204 -9.17 13.89 -6.42
CA GLY A 204 -8.70 15.15 -5.86
C GLY A 204 -9.61 16.33 -6.17
N ALA A 205 -9.14 17.54 -5.87
CA ALA A 205 -9.90 18.80 -6.04
C ALA A 205 -10.30 19.08 -7.50
N GLY A 206 -9.58 18.55 -8.49
CA GLY A 206 -9.85 18.74 -9.92
C GLY A 206 -10.95 17.81 -10.47
N LYS A 207 -12.14 17.81 -9.88
CA LYS A 207 -13.28 16.93 -10.25
C LYS A 207 -13.54 16.89 -11.76
N LYS A 208 -13.18 15.78 -12.41
CA LYS A 208 -13.76 15.42 -13.72
C LYS A 208 -14.84 14.39 -13.47
N GLU A 209 -16.10 14.76 -13.66
CA GLU A 209 -17.29 13.94 -13.34
C GLU A 209 -17.28 12.52 -13.96
N LYS A 210 -16.51 12.31 -15.02
CA LYS A 210 -16.41 11.04 -15.74
C LYS A 210 -15.26 10.14 -15.31
N GLU A 211 -14.30 10.64 -14.52
CA GLU A 211 -13.17 9.84 -14.07
C GLU A 211 -13.50 9.19 -12.72
N LEU A 212 -13.41 7.87 -12.66
CA LEU A 212 -13.69 7.08 -11.45
C LEU A 212 -12.56 7.16 -10.44
N ILE A 213 -11.34 7.46 -10.89
CA ILE A 213 -10.13 7.63 -10.09
C ILE A 213 -9.29 8.76 -10.67
N GLY A 214 -8.65 9.55 -9.81
CA GLY A 214 -7.70 10.60 -10.22
C GLY A 214 -6.40 10.00 -10.75
N SER A 215 -5.75 10.72 -11.68
CA SER A 215 -4.48 10.30 -12.28
C SER A 215 -3.38 10.05 -11.24
N VAL A 216 -3.24 10.93 -10.25
CA VAL A 216 -2.28 10.79 -9.14
C VAL A 216 -2.51 9.49 -8.37
N THR A 217 -3.76 9.21 -7.99
CA THR A 217 -4.09 7.99 -7.24
C THR A 217 -3.84 6.74 -8.08
N ALA A 218 -4.20 6.77 -9.36
CA ALA A 218 -3.96 5.64 -10.26
C ALA A 218 -2.47 5.32 -10.40
N GLU A 219 -1.62 6.33 -10.57
CA GLU A 219 -0.17 6.16 -10.70
C GLU A 219 0.46 5.67 -9.38
N VAL A 220 0.04 6.22 -8.24
CA VAL A 220 0.53 5.78 -6.93
C VAL A 220 0.15 4.32 -6.65
N LEU A 221 -1.09 3.91 -6.95
CA LEU A 221 -1.54 2.52 -6.81
C LEU A 221 -0.72 1.55 -7.69
N ASP A 222 -0.32 1.96 -8.89
CA ASP A 222 0.41 1.11 -9.83
C ASP A 222 1.92 1.04 -9.55
N SER A 223 2.52 2.15 -9.12
CA SER A 223 3.97 2.31 -9.04
C SER A 223 4.54 2.22 -7.63
N CYS A 224 3.73 2.42 -6.59
CA CYS A 224 4.21 2.45 -5.22
C CYS A 224 4.62 1.05 -4.71
N ARG A 225 5.68 1.01 -3.90
CA ARG A 225 6.22 -0.24 -3.32
C ARG A 225 5.86 -0.46 -1.86
N VAL A 226 4.94 0.33 -1.35
CA VAL A 226 4.31 0.14 -0.04
C VAL A 226 2.80 -0.01 -0.23
N PRO A 227 2.08 -0.63 0.71
CA PRO A 227 0.63 -0.74 0.61
C PRO A 227 -0.02 0.63 0.44
N VAL A 228 -1.01 0.72 -0.45
CA VAL A 228 -1.78 1.94 -0.71
C VAL A 228 -3.26 1.66 -0.50
N PHE A 229 -3.89 2.43 0.39
CA PHE A 229 -5.31 2.36 0.70
C PHE A 229 -6.02 3.57 0.09
N SER A 230 -6.86 3.33 -0.90
CA SER A 230 -7.63 4.39 -1.56
C SER A 230 -9.06 4.45 -1.03
N VAL A 231 -9.50 5.66 -0.68
CA VAL A 231 -10.79 5.94 -0.03
C VAL A 231 -11.69 6.68 -1.00
N PRO A 232 -12.87 6.14 -1.38
CA PRO A 232 -13.85 6.86 -2.20
C PRO A 232 -14.58 7.94 -1.40
N GLU A 233 -15.19 8.88 -2.13
CA GLU A 233 -15.92 10.02 -1.52
C GLU A 233 -17.08 9.56 -0.62
N LEU A 234 -17.87 8.63 -1.12
CA LEU A 234 -19.07 8.11 -0.45
C LEU A 234 -18.77 6.85 0.36
N SER A 235 -17.54 6.70 0.83
CA SER A 235 -17.19 5.53 1.64
C SER A 235 -18.11 5.39 2.84
N LEU A 236 -18.71 4.22 2.97
CA LEU A 236 -19.52 3.84 4.13
C LEU A 236 -18.67 3.54 5.38
N ILE A 237 -17.34 3.47 5.20
CA ILE A 237 -16.39 3.20 6.28
C ILE A 237 -16.12 4.52 7.01
N LYS A 238 -16.59 4.62 8.23
CA LYS A 238 -16.29 5.72 9.15
C LYS A 238 -15.20 5.35 10.16
N SER A 239 -15.07 4.08 10.43
CA SER A 239 -14.14 3.51 11.39
C SER A 239 -13.56 2.21 10.84
N ILE A 240 -12.39 1.84 11.31
CA ILE A 240 -11.76 0.56 10.97
C ILE A 240 -12.62 -0.65 11.36
N ASN A 241 -13.45 -0.51 12.38
CA ASN A 241 -14.37 -1.55 12.84
C ASN A 241 -15.49 -1.86 11.82
N ASP A 242 -15.68 -0.99 10.85
CA ASP A 242 -16.63 -1.20 9.75
C ASP A 242 -16.06 -2.17 8.70
N ILE A 243 -14.74 -2.38 8.69
CA ILE A 243 -14.08 -3.32 7.79
C ILE A 243 -14.19 -4.72 8.40
N LYS A 244 -15.09 -5.53 7.85
CA LYS A 244 -15.34 -6.92 8.28
C LYS A 244 -15.23 -7.90 7.13
N ASN A 245 -15.72 -7.53 5.95
CA ASN A 245 -15.78 -8.38 4.78
C ASN A 245 -14.83 -7.87 3.70
N ILE A 246 -13.86 -8.67 3.34
CA ILE A 246 -12.83 -8.32 2.36
C ILE A 246 -12.98 -9.18 1.13
N LEU A 247 -12.94 -8.54 -0.04
CA LEU A 247 -12.82 -9.21 -1.33
C LEU A 247 -11.35 -9.17 -1.76
N PHE A 248 -10.69 -10.32 -1.78
CA PHE A 248 -9.26 -10.43 -2.10
C PHE A 248 -9.08 -11.08 -3.48
N PHE A 249 -8.55 -10.32 -4.44
CA PHE A 249 -8.26 -10.83 -5.79
C PHE A 249 -6.99 -11.68 -5.79
N SER A 250 -7.16 -12.98 -5.93
CA SER A 250 -6.07 -13.95 -5.89
C SER A 250 -5.47 -14.19 -7.29
N ASN A 251 -4.14 -14.19 -7.35
CA ASN A 251 -3.36 -14.61 -8.52
C ASN A 251 -2.99 -16.11 -8.46
N LEU A 252 -3.33 -16.80 -7.38
CA LEU A 252 -2.95 -18.17 -7.05
C LEU A 252 -1.43 -18.39 -7.08
N ASP A 253 -0.70 -17.48 -6.44
CA ASP A 253 0.75 -17.55 -6.34
C ASP A 253 1.26 -17.08 -4.96
N GLN A 254 2.58 -17.08 -4.78
CA GLN A 254 3.22 -16.64 -3.53
C GLN A 254 2.89 -15.20 -3.11
N GLY A 255 2.63 -14.34 -4.10
CA GLY A 255 2.28 -12.95 -3.83
C GLY A 255 1.02 -12.83 -2.98
N ASP A 256 0.08 -13.75 -3.14
CA ASP A 256 -1.16 -13.74 -2.35
C ASP A 256 -0.88 -13.95 -0.85
N ILE A 257 0.05 -14.83 -0.52
CA ILE A 257 0.42 -15.09 0.89
C ILE A 257 1.13 -13.88 1.49
N ILE A 258 2.01 -13.24 0.71
CA ILE A 258 2.71 -12.00 1.12
C ILE A 258 1.69 -10.88 1.36
N ALA A 259 0.71 -10.74 0.47
CA ALA A 259 -0.32 -9.71 0.61
C ALA A 259 -1.25 -10.00 1.80
N LEU A 260 -1.64 -11.27 2.03
CA LEU A 260 -2.44 -11.66 3.18
C LEU A 260 -1.71 -11.44 4.51
N ASP A 261 -0.41 -11.74 4.57
CA ASP A 261 0.41 -11.47 5.74
C ASP A 261 0.56 -9.95 5.99
N SER A 262 0.71 -9.16 4.93
CA SER A 262 0.71 -7.70 5.01
C SER A 262 -0.65 -7.15 5.49
N LEU A 263 -1.74 -7.68 4.97
CA LEU A 263 -3.10 -7.34 5.41
C LEU A 263 -3.32 -7.69 6.88
N HIS A 264 -2.93 -8.89 7.31
CA HIS A 264 -3.03 -9.33 8.70
C HIS A 264 -2.28 -8.39 9.66
N ARG A 265 -1.10 -7.89 9.25
CA ARG A 265 -0.33 -6.93 10.04
C ARG A 265 -0.94 -5.54 10.09
N LEU A 266 -1.55 -5.09 9.00
CA LEU A 266 -2.23 -3.78 8.96
C LEU A 266 -3.51 -3.76 9.80
N PHE A 267 -4.14 -4.92 10.02
CA PHE A 267 -5.37 -5.08 10.79
C PHE A 267 -5.17 -6.07 11.96
N PRO A 268 -4.26 -5.76 12.91
CA PRO A 268 -3.99 -6.64 14.02
C PRO A 268 -5.24 -6.79 14.89
N ASN A 269 -5.51 -8.01 15.34
CA ASN A 269 -6.65 -8.37 16.20
C ASN A 269 -8.06 -8.13 15.60
N CYS A 270 -8.14 -7.84 14.28
CA CYS A 270 -9.42 -7.74 13.59
C CYS A 270 -9.87 -9.15 13.15
N CYS A 271 -11.13 -9.48 13.42
CA CYS A 271 -11.75 -10.68 12.87
C CYS A 271 -12.33 -10.36 11.50
N LEU A 272 -11.62 -10.71 10.43
CA LEU A 272 -12.01 -10.41 9.05
C LEU A 272 -12.56 -11.65 8.37
N HIS A 273 -13.60 -11.48 7.56
CA HIS A 273 -14.02 -12.50 6.59
C HIS A 273 -13.41 -12.16 5.24
N ILE A 274 -12.54 -13.01 4.71
CA ILE A 274 -11.80 -12.78 3.48
C ILE A 274 -12.28 -13.77 2.42
N THR A 275 -12.90 -13.24 1.36
CA THR A 275 -13.29 -14.04 0.20
C THR A 275 -12.19 -13.94 -0.86
N LEU A 276 -11.50 -15.05 -1.10
CA LEU A 276 -10.50 -15.19 -2.14
C LEU A 276 -11.19 -15.33 -3.48
N VAL A 277 -10.95 -14.39 -4.39
CA VAL A 277 -11.57 -14.37 -5.71
C VAL A 277 -10.54 -14.69 -6.78
N GLN A 278 -10.78 -15.75 -7.54
CA GLN A 278 -10.02 -16.10 -8.72
C GLN A 278 -10.80 -15.73 -9.98
N ILE A 279 -10.12 -15.19 -10.98
CA ILE A 279 -10.68 -15.04 -12.33
C ILE A 279 -10.21 -16.23 -13.15
N ALA A 280 -11.16 -17.02 -13.63
CA ALA A 280 -10.87 -18.19 -14.48
C ALA A 280 -10.20 -17.74 -15.78
N ASP A 281 -8.97 -18.16 -16.03
CA ASP A 281 -8.25 -17.93 -17.29
C ASP A 281 -8.16 -19.24 -18.07
N LYS A 282 -8.75 -19.27 -19.27
CA LYS A 282 -8.68 -20.44 -20.16
C LYS A 282 -7.27 -20.78 -20.62
N LYS A 283 -6.34 -19.82 -20.54
CA LYS A 283 -4.93 -19.99 -20.96
C LYS A 283 -4.01 -20.47 -19.85
N ARG A 284 -4.41 -20.34 -18.59
CA ARG A 284 -3.65 -20.86 -17.46
C ARG A 284 -4.19 -22.23 -17.09
N HIS A 285 -3.36 -23.26 -17.23
CA HIS A 285 -3.59 -24.56 -16.61
C HIS A 285 -3.42 -24.47 -15.08
N THR A 286 -4.26 -23.67 -14.42
CA THR A 286 -4.33 -23.72 -12.96
C THR A 286 -5.07 -25.01 -12.56
N PRO A 287 -4.54 -25.81 -11.64
CA PRO A 287 -5.26 -26.97 -11.13
C PRO A 287 -6.64 -26.54 -10.62
N ASN A 288 -7.69 -27.28 -10.97
CA ASN A 288 -9.08 -26.97 -10.57
C ASN A 288 -9.27 -26.78 -9.05
N ASN A 289 -8.31 -27.22 -8.24
CA ASN A 289 -8.34 -27.15 -6.77
C ASN A 289 -7.35 -26.12 -6.18
N ALA A 290 -6.68 -25.30 -7.00
CA ALA A 290 -5.64 -24.39 -6.49
C ALA A 290 -6.20 -23.35 -5.51
N ILE A 291 -7.37 -22.79 -5.79
CA ILE A 291 -8.01 -21.82 -4.89
C ILE A 291 -8.45 -22.49 -3.57
N ASN A 292 -8.94 -23.73 -3.63
CA ASN A 292 -9.32 -24.46 -2.42
C ASN A 292 -8.10 -24.80 -1.55
N ALA A 293 -6.97 -25.15 -2.19
CA ALA A 293 -5.71 -25.38 -1.49
C ALA A 293 -5.19 -24.10 -0.80
N LEU A 294 -5.26 -22.95 -1.48
CA LEU A 294 -4.91 -21.66 -0.89
C LEU A 294 -5.86 -21.31 0.27
N THR A 295 -7.17 -21.52 0.11
CA THR A 295 -8.17 -21.27 1.15
C THR A 295 -7.89 -22.12 2.40
N SER A 296 -7.63 -23.41 2.20
CA SER A 296 -7.28 -24.32 3.31
C SER A 296 -5.99 -23.91 4.02
N TYR A 297 -4.99 -23.47 3.27
CA TYR A 297 -3.77 -22.90 3.84
C TYR A 297 -4.07 -21.67 4.69
N CYS A 298 -4.88 -20.74 4.18
CA CYS A 298 -5.24 -19.52 4.90
C CYS A 298 -5.98 -19.80 6.20
N ILE A 299 -6.94 -20.72 6.19
CA ILE A 299 -7.68 -21.15 7.40
C ILE A 299 -6.72 -21.66 8.48
N ASN A 300 -5.70 -22.42 8.08
CA ASN A 300 -4.75 -23.01 9.03
C ASN A 300 -3.71 -22.03 9.58
N ASN A 301 -3.38 -20.96 8.81
CA ASN A 301 -2.28 -20.06 9.15
C ASN A 301 -2.74 -18.68 9.66
N PHE A 302 -3.98 -18.28 9.41
CA PHE A 302 -4.56 -17.01 9.85
C PHE A 302 -5.78 -17.23 10.73
N ALA A 303 -5.56 -17.82 11.91
CA ALA A 303 -6.62 -18.29 12.83
C ALA A 303 -7.64 -17.21 13.24
N ASN A 304 -7.28 -15.93 13.19
CA ASN A 304 -8.18 -14.83 13.54
C ASN A 304 -9.13 -14.42 12.40
N HIS A 305 -8.96 -14.99 11.19
CA HIS A 305 -9.75 -14.65 10.02
C HIS A 305 -10.57 -15.87 9.56
N SER A 306 -11.69 -15.61 8.93
CA SER A 306 -12.46 -16.64 8.22
C SER A 306 -12.26 -16.45 6.71
N PHE A 307 -12.23 -17.57 5.98
CA PHE A 307 -11.95 -17.56 4.54
C PHE A 307 -13.03 -18.30 3.76
N SER A 308 -13.38 -17.74 2.63
CA SER A 308 -14.16 -18.37 1.58
C SER A 308 -13.49 -18.16 0.23
N SER A 309 -13.93 -18.85 -0.80
CA SER A 309 -13.39 -18.69 -2.16
C SER A 309 -14.47 -18.69 -3.21
N GLU A 310 -14.25 -17.87 -4.23
CA GLU A 310 -15.12 -17.69 -5.40
C GLU A 310 -14.32 -17.70 -6.69
N THR A 311 -14.91 -18.22 -7.77
CA THR A 311 -14.29 -18.22 -9.10
C THR A 311 -15.17 -17.49 -10.09
N LEU A 312 -14.69 -16.37 -10.62
CA LEU A 312 -15.39 -15.55 -11.61
C LEU A 312 -15.08 -16.02 -13.04
N LYS A 313 -16.12 -16.08 -13.88
CA LYS A 313 -15.97 -16.42 -15.30
C LYS A 313 -15.68 -15.17 -16.14
N PRO A 314 -14.65 -15.18 -17.01
CA PRO A 314 -14.23 -13.99 -17.77
C PRO A 314 -15.33 -13.37 -18.66
N LYS A 315 -16.28 -14.17 -19.13
CA LYS A 315 -17.34 -13.71 -20.03
C LYS A 315 -18.38 -12.82 -19.37
N ASN A 316 -18.67 -13.04 -18.07
CA ASN A 316 -19.74 -12.37 -17.31
C ASN A 316 -19.21 -11.72 -16.03
N ILE A 317 -17.95 -11.34 -16.04
CA ILE A 317 -17.22 -10.93 -14.83
C ILE A 317 -17.90 -9.76 -14.09
N LEU A 318 -18.45 -8.78 -14.83
CA LEU A 318 -19.16 -7.64 -14.24
C LEU A 318 -20.46 -8.05 -13.54
N ASP A 319 -21.23 -8.95 -14.16
CA ASP A 319 -22.51 -9.39 -13.60
C ASP A 319 -22.28 -10.32 -12.41
N GLU A 320 -21.27 -11.19 -12.51
CA GLU A 320 -20.86 -12.06 -11.40
C GLU A 320 -20.34 -11.22 -10.22
N PHE A 321 -19.52 -10.20 -10.49
CA PHE A 321 -19.05 -9.26 -9.45
C PHE A 321 -20.21 -8.51 -8.78
N LYS A 322 -21.16 -7.99 -9.56
CA LYS A 322 -22.36 -7.34 -9.02
C LYS A 322 -23.22 -8.29 -8.20
N ASN A 323 -23.28 -9.56 -8.56
CA ASN A 323 -24.01 -10.57 -7.77
C ASN A 323 -23.32 -10.85 -6.45
N ILE A 324 -21.98 -10.95 -6.45
CA ILE A 324 -21.19 -11.07 -5.23
C ILE A 324 -21.38 -9.84 -4.34
N GLU A 325 -21.29 -8.63 -4.90
CA GLU A 325 -21.51 -7.37 -4.22
C GLU A 325 -22.91 -7.28 -3.57
N LYS A 326 -23.95 -7.78 -4.26
CA LYS A 326 -25.32 -7.83 -3.73
C LYS A 326 -25.52 -8.88 -2.65
N SER A 327 -24.86 -10.03 -2.77
CA SER A 327 -24.99 -11.15 -1.84
C SER A 327 -24.16 -10.98 -0.56
N GLN A 328 -23.00 -10.36 -0.66
CA GLN A 328 -22.08 -10.12 0.42
C GLN A 328 -21.63 -8.66 0.37
N LYS A 329 -21.98 -7.85 1.37
CA LYS A 329 -21.55 -6.45 1.45
C LYS A 329 -20.06 -6.39 1.81
N TYR A 330 -19.21 -6.24 0.82
CA TYR A 330 -17.78 -6.02 1.06
C TYR A 330 -17.48 -4.60 1.54
N ASN A 331 -16.56 -4.51 2.46
CA ASN A 331 -16.11 -3.23 3.02
C ASN A 331 -14.75 -2.80 2.46
N LEU A 332 -14.00 -3.74 1.91
CA LEU A 332 -12.67 -3.50 1.36
C LEU A 332 -12.38 -4.46 0.21
N ILE A 333 -11.82 -3.94 -0.85
CA ILE A 333 -11.26 -4.72 -1.97
C ILE A 333 -9.73 -4.72 -1.81
N VAL A 334 -9.11 -5.90 -1.88
CA VAL A 334 -7.65 -6.06 -1.78
C VAL A 334 -7.10 -6.68 -3.06
N VAL A 335 -6.05 -6.04 -3.60
CA VAL A 335 -5.40 -6.46 -4.84
C VAL A 335 -3.90 -6.59 -4.62
N PRO A 336 -3.33 -7.81 -4.69
CA PRO A 336 -1.88 -8.01 -4.73
C PRO A 336 -1.29 -7.50 -6.04
N ASN A 337 -0.25 -6.65 -5.95
CA ASN A 337 0.42 -6.09 -7.13
C ASN A 337 1.87 -6.58 -7.26
N LYS A 338 2.16 -7.32 -8.32
CA LYS A 338 3.50 -7.84 -8.62
C LYS A 338 4.40 -6.92 -9.45
N LYS A 339 3.82 -6.10 -10.31
CA LYS A 339 4.57 -5.24 -11.27
C LYS A 339 3.67 -4.09 -11.73
N LYS A 340 4.29 -3.04 -12.28
CA LYS A 340 3.58 -1.99 -13.05
C LYS A 340 2.50 -2.59 -13.96
N ASN A 341 1.35 -1.95 -14.07
CA ASN A 341 0.17 -2.37 -14.86
C ASN A 341 -0.74 -3.41 -14.17
N ILE A 342 -1.08 -3.22 -12.89
CA ILE A 342 -2.11 -4.01 -12.21
C ILE A 342 -3.38 -4.09 -13.04
N PHE A 343 -3.81 -2.94 -13.52
CA PHE A 343 -5.08 -2.78 -14.22
C PHE A 343 -5.10 -3.41 -15.60
N SER A 344 -3.96 -3.50 -16.28
CA SER A 344 -3.85 -4.17 -17.58
C SER A 344 -3.76 -5.69 -17.50
N ARG A 345 -3.31 -6.23 -16.35
CA ARG A 345 -3.07 -7.66 -16.16
C ARG A 345 -4.25 -8.40 -15.57
N LEU A 346 -4.98 -7.79 -14.65
CA LEU A 346 -6.15 -8.41 -14.02
C LEU A 346 -7.36 -8.39 -14.98
N PHE A 347 -7.42 -7.38 -15.86
CA PHE A 347 -8.60 -7.16 -16.71
C PHE A 347 -8.21 -6.43 -18.01
N ASN A 348 -9.07 -6.50 -18.99
CA ASN A 348 -9.16 -5.45 -20.01
C ASN A 348 -9.25 -4.09 -19.27
N PRO A 349 -8.37 -3.10 -19.53
CA PRO A 349 -8.23 -1.88 -18.72
C PRO A 349 -9.56 -1.15 -18.42
N SER A 350 -10.49 -1.18 -19.37
CA SER A 350 -11.82 -0.59 -19.23
C SER A 350 -12.72 -1.34 -18.23
N LEU A 351 -12.48 -2.62 -18.03
CA LEU A 351 -13.30 -3.48 -17.18
C LEU A 351 -12.87 -3.43 -15.71
N ALA A 352 -11.55 -3.49 -15.48
CA ALA A 352 -10.98 -3.34 -14.15
C ALA A 352 -11.30 -1.99 -13.52
N HIS A 353 -11.15 -0.92 -14.29
CA HIS A 353 -11.57 0.41 -13.88
C HIS A 353 -13.04 0.45 -13.47
N ARG A 354 -13.94 -0.18 -14.26
CA ARG A 354 -15.36 -0.19 -13.94
C ARG A 354 -15.72 -1.03 -12.72
N MET A 355 -15.03 -2.12 -12.47
CA MET A 355 -15.32 -3.01 -11.33
C MET A 355 -14.79 -2.45 -10.03
N LEU A 356 -13.53 -1.99 -10.04
CA LEU A 356 -12.84 -1.58 -8.83
C LEU A 356 -13.18 -0.15 -8.39
N PHE A 357 -13.58 0.71 -9.33
CA PHE A 357 -13.79 2.13 -9.06
C PHE A 357 -15.25 2.61 -9.18
N ASN A 358 -16.18 1.76 -9.60
CA ASN A 358 -17.61 2.07 -9.52
C ASN A 358 -18.24 1.74 -8.16
N ALA A 359 -17.47 1.11 -7.27
CA ALA A 359 -17.94 0.79 -5.95
C ALA A 359 -17.56 1.93 -4.97
N ASP A 360 -18.50 2.32 -4.11
CA ASP A 360 -18.25 3.20 -2.95
C ASP A 360 -17.45 2.44 -1.87
N VAL A 361 -16.70 1.43 -2.28
CA VAL A 361 -15.89 0.54 -1.44
C VAL A 361 -14.43 0.91 -1.58
N PRO A 362 -13.72 1.13 -0.48
CA PRO A 362 -12.28 1.35 -0.47
C PRO A 362 -11.51 0.20 -1.10
N MET A 363 -10.37 0.52 -1.67
CA MET A 363 -9.46 -0.46 -2.27
C MET A 363 -8.08 -0.36 -1.64
N MET A 364 -7.47 -1.50 -1.36
CA MET A 364 -6.08 -1.60 -0.94
C MET A 364 -5.27 -2.36 -1.98
N VAL A 365 -4.21 -1.75 -2.44
CA VAL A 365 -3.22 -2.39 -3.30
C VAL A 365 -1.99 -2.71 -2.48
N ILE A 366 -1.60 -3.98 -2.47
CA ILE A 366 -0.46 -4.47 -1.69
C ILE A 366 0.62 -4.94 -2.66
N PRO A 367 1.79 -4.29 -2.72
CA PRO A 367 2.90 -4.73 -3.57
C PRO A 367 3.49 -6.05 -3.06
N VAL A 368 3.81 -6.97 -4.00
CA VAL A 368 4.29 -8.33 -3.73
C VAL A 368 5.41 -8.76 -4.67
#